data_8ea063657de9d485d6655f6d460e0992
#
_entry.id   8ea063657de9d485d6655f6d460e0992
#
_cell.length_a   1.000
_cell.length_b   1.000
_cell.length_c   1.000
_cell.angle_alpha   90.00
_cell.angle_beta   90.00
_cell.angle_gamma   90.00
#
_symmetry.space_group_name_H-M   'P 1'
#
loop_
_entity.id
_entity.type
_entity.pdbx_description
1 polymer ?
#
loop_
_entity_poly.entity_id
_entity_poly.type
_entity_poly.pdbx_seq_one_letter_code
_entity_poly.pdbx_strand_id
1 'polypeptide(L)'
;MKKYDKEFIKKNMYSGVLCDVMDEMGNRNQSIGKELMPLKDDTVIFGPAFTSIATTVYSMPESPLTAQCKVVDQLEEDEIYVLVTRGDYNCAVFGELFAT
;
A
#
# COMPACT_ATOMS: atom_id res chain seq x y z
N MET A 1 1.93 -0.57 -18.85
CA MET A 1 0.98 -1.39 -18.08
C MET A 1 -0.31 -1.54 -18.84
N LYS A 2 -0.94 -2.71 -18.77
CA LYS A 2 -2.22 -2.97 -19.44
C LYS A 2 -3.30 -2.07 -18.85
N LYS A 3 -4.09 -1.44 -19.70
CA LYS A 3 -5.21 -0.61 -19.27
C LYS A 3 -6.32 -1.49 -18.68
N TYR A 4 -6.92 -1.04 -17.60
CA TYR A 4 -8.06 -1.67 -16.96
C TYR A 4 -9.09 -0.61 -16.59
N ASP A 5 -10.35 -1.03 -16.44
CA ASP A 5 -11.39 -0.14 -15.96
C ASP A 5 -11.45 -0.22 -14.44
N LYS A 6 -10.81 0.75 -13.78
CA LYS A 6 -10.72 0.83 -12.33
C LYS A 6 -12.10 0.89 -11.67
N GLU A 7 -13.00 1.68 -12.21
CA GLU A 7 -14.33 1.84 -11.64
C GLU A 7 -15.16 0.56 -11.75
N PHE A 8 -15.05 -0.13 -12.89
CA PHE A 8 -15.71 -1.42 -13.05
C PHE A 8 -15.21 -2.43 -12.04
N ILE A 9 -13.90 -2.51 -11.84
CA ILE A 9 -13.28 -3.44 -10.89
C ILE A 9 -13.72 -3.14 -9.47
N LYS A 10 -13.67 -1.87 -9.05
CA LYS A 10 -14.07 -1.47 -7.71
C LYS A 10 -15.55 -1.75 -7.43
N LYS A 11 -16.39 -1.62 -8.44
CA LYS A 11 -17.84 -1.79 -8.30
C LYS A 11 -18.28 -3.25 -8.33
N ASN A 12 -17.62 -4.07 -9.16
CA ASN A 12 -18.12 -5.42 -9.49
C ASN A 12 -17.25 -6.54 -8.93
N MET A 13 -16.02 -6.26 -8.52
CA MET A 13 -15.09 -7.26 -8.00
C MET A 13 -14.95 -7.15 -6.49
N TYR A 14 -14.67 -8.28 -5.86
CA TYR A 14 -14.31 -8.33 -4.45
C TYR A 14 -13.19 -9.35 -4.25
N SER A 15 -12.58 -9.33 -3.08
CA SER A 15 -11.35 -10.09 -2.82
C SER A 15 -11.48 -11.59 -3.11
N GLY A 16 -12.63 -12.19 -2.78
CA GLY A 16 -12.85 -13.61 -3.04
C GLY A 16 -12.80 -13.96 -4.52
N VAL A 17 -13.49 -13.17 -5.35
CA VAL A 17 -13.47 -13.37 -6.81
C VAL A 17 -12.07 -13.21 -7.38
N LEU A 18 -11.34 -12.19 -6.93
CA LEU A 18 -9.97 -11.95 -7.40
C LEU A 18 -9.04 -13.08 -6.99
N CYS A 19 -9.18 -13.61 -5.78
CA CYS A 19 -8.40 -14.76 -5.34
C CYS A 19 -8.69 -16.00 -6.18
N ASP A 20 -9.96 -16.27 -6.48
CA ASP A 20 -10.35 -17.41 -7.32
C ASP A 20 -9.74 -17.29 -8.72
N VAL A 21 -9.81 -16.12 -9.34
CA VAL A 21 -9.23 -15.90 -10.67
C VAL A 21 -7.70 -16.07 -10.63
N MET A 22 -7.06 -15.52 -9.61
CA MET A 22 -5.60 -15.66 -9.48
C MET A 22 -5.19 -17.11 -9.25
N ASP A 23 -5.98 -17.88 -8.50
CA ASP A 23 -5.72 -19.30 -8.30
C ASP A 23 -5.79 -20.07 -9.63
N GLU A 24 -6.76 -19.77 -10.47
CA GLU A 24 -6.88 -20.37 -11.80
C GLU A 24 -5.68 -20.00 -12.69
N MET A 25 -5.14 -18.81 -12.51
CA MET A 25 -3.94 -18.37 -13.23
C MET A 25 -2.63 -18.93 -12.67
N GLY A 26 -2.70 -19.70 -11.59
CA GLY A 26 -1.53 -20.27 -10.94
C GLY A 26 -0.90 -19.39 -9.87
N ASN A 27 -1.52 -18.26 -9.54
CA ASN A 27 -1.03 -17.32 -8.53
C ASN A 27 -1.77 -17.50 -7.22
N ARG A 28 -1.37 -18.49 -6.44
CA ARG A 28 -2.00 -18.83 -5.17
C ARG A 28 -1.49 -17.96 -4.03
N ASN A 29 -2.25 -17.90 -2.94
CA ASN A 29 -1.87 -17.21 -1.70
C ASN A 29 -1.60 -15.71 -1.90
N GLN A 30 -2.43 -15.05 -2.68
CA GLN A 30 -2.27 -13.62 -2.98
C GLN A 30 -3.09 -12.73 -2.04
N SER A 31 -3.77 -13.31 -1.05
CA SER A 31 -4.52 -12.54 -0.06
C SER A 31 -3.58 -11.97 0.98
N ILE A 32 -3.81 -10.70 1.34
CA ILE A 32 -3.10 -10.06 2.45
C ILE A 32 -3.66 -10.59 3.77
N GLY A 33 -2.78 -10.74 4.77
CA GLY A 33 -3.17 -11.23 6.08
C GLY A 33 -4.17 -10.32 6.81
N LYS A 34 -4.81 -10.87 7.83
CA LYS A 34 -5.81 -10.18 8.64
C LYS A 34 -5.28 -8.98 9.42
N GLU A 35 -3.96 -8.81 9.45
CA GLU A 35 -3.31 -7.66 10.09
C GLU A 35 -3.59 -6.34 9.39
N LEU A 36 -3.91 -6.40 8.08
CA LEU A 36 -4.29 -5.22 7.32
C LEU A 36 -5.81 -5.11 7.30
N MET A 37 -6.33 -4.11 7.98
CA MET A 37 -7.76 -3.86 8.07
C MET A 37 -8.07 -2.42 7.63
N PRO A 38 -9.23 -2.20 6.99
CA PRO A 38 -9.60 -0.85 6.59
C PRO A 38 -9.93 0.02 7.80
N LEU A 39 -9.63 1.30 7.72
CA LEU A 39 -10.03 2.26 8.74
C LEU A 39 -11.53 2.55 8.68
N LYS A 40 -12.12 2.40 7.52
CA LYS A 40 -13.57 2.53 7.30
C LYS A 40 -14.07 1.26 6.63
N ASP A 41 -15.17 0.71 7.10
CA ASP A 41 -15.67 -0.60 6.68
C ASP A 41 -15.93 -0.70 5.17
N ASP A 42 -16.38 0.37 4.55
CA ASP A 42 -16.76 0.37 3.13
C ASP A 42 -15.63 0.80 2.19
N THR A 43 -14.40 0.90 2.71
CA THR A 43 -13.27 1.34 1.89
C THR A 43 -12.86 0.26 0.89
N VAL A 44 -12.85 0.61 -0.38
CA VAL A 44 -12.34 -0.22 -1.47
C VAL A 44 -11.23 0.53 -2.17
N ILE A 45 -10.04 -0.07 -2.23
CA ILE A 45 -8.91 0.51 -2.96
C ILE A 45 -8.46 -0.48 -4.02
N PHE A 46 -8.04 0.05 -5.16
CA PHE A 46 -7.53 -0.75 -6.27
C PHE A 46 -6.58 0.12 -7.09
N GLY A 47 -5.39 -0.37 -7.34
CA GLY A 47 -4.41 0.36 -8.12
C GLY A 47 -3.03 -0.29 -8.05
N PRO A 48 -2.08 0.22 -8.83
CA PRO A 48 -0.70 -0.23 -8.76
C PRO A 48 -0.10 0.04 -7.38
N ALA A 49 0.71 -0.88 -6.90
CA ALA A 49 1.39 -0.71 -5.61
C ALA A 49 2.68 0.08 -5.79
N PHE A 50 2.85 1.12 -4.98
CA PHE A 50 4.12 1.80 -4.79
C PHE A 50 4.64 1.40 -3.41
N THR A 51 5.74 0.65 -3.38
CA THR A 51 6.22 0.02 -2.15
C THR A 51 7.44 0.72 -1.59
N SER A 52 7.51 0.81 -0.26
CA SER A 52 8.70 1.29 0.43
C SER A 52 8.90 0.53 1.74
N ILE A 53 10.12 0.57 2.25
CA ILE A 53 10.49 -0.10 3.50
C ILE A 53 11.13 0.92 4.41
N ALA A 54 10.61 1.02 5.65
CA ALA A 54 11.25 1.79 6.71
C ALA A 54 12.20 0.90 7.49
N THR A 55 13.36 1.40 7.84
CA THR A 55 14.33 0.68 8.64
C THR A 55 14.78 1.53 9.83
N THR A 56 15.25 0.85 10.89
CA THR A 56 15.84 1.51 12.05
C THR A 56 17.17 2.16 11.66
N VAL A 57 17.37 3.40 12.09
CA VAL A 57 18.65 4.09 11.96
C VAL A 57 19.26 4.29 13.33
N TYR A 58 20.58 4.24 13.40
CA TYR A 58 21.32 4.34 14.67
C TYR A 58 21.99 5.70 14.86
N SER A 59 21.86 6.56 13.86
CA SER A 59 22.29 7.96 13.97
C SER A 59 21.27 8.84 13.27
N MET A 60 20.99 10.02 13.82
CA MET A 60 20.03 10.94 13.24
C MET A 60 20.66 11.60 12.01
N PRO A 61 20.03 11.53 10.83
CA PRO A 61 20.52 12.24 9.66
C PRO A 61 20.37 13.76 9.84
N GLU A 62 21.13 14.51 9.08
CA GLU A 62 21.09 15.97 9.12
C GLU A 62 19.70 16.54 8.81
N SER A 63 18.99 15.92 7.85
CA SER A 63 17.64 16.30 7.49
C SER A 63 16.72 15.07 7.58
N PRO A 64 16.16 14.78 8.74
CA PRO A 64 15.45 13.51 8.98
C PRO A 64 14.29 13.21 8.04
N LEU A 65 13.58 14.24 7.59
CA LEU A 65 12.38 14.05 6.76
C LEU A 65 12.67 14.08 5.25
N THR A 66 13.89 14.38 4.85
CA THR A 66 14.23 14.55 3.42
C THR A 66 14.00 13.26 2.62
N ALA A 67 14.45 12.13 3.14
CA ALA A 67 14.31 10.84 2.45
C ALA A 67 12.84 10.46 2.30
N GLN A 68 12.05 10.65 3.35
CA GLN A 68 10.62 10.36 3.33
C GLN A 68 9.87 11.24 2.33
N CYS A 69 10.18 12.53 2.30
CA CYS A 69 9.59 13.45 1.33
C CYS A 69 9.94 13.07 -0.11
N LYS A 70 11.18 12.66 -0.37
CA LYS A 70 11.60 12.22 -1.70
C LYS A 70 10.85 10.98 -2.15
N VAL A 71 10.58 10.04 -1.25
CA VAL A 71 9.80 8.85 -1.56
C VAL A 71 8.35 9.23 -1.91
N VAL A 72 7.73 10.06 -1.09
CA VAL A 72 6.34 10.48 -1.30
C VAL A 72 6.19 11.29 -2.60
N ASP A 73 7.18 12.11 -2.94
CA ASP A 73 7.16 12.90 -4.18
C ASP A 73 7.18 12.03 -5.45
N GLN A 74 7.57 10.78 -5.36
CA GLN A 74 7.58 9.85 -6.49
C GLN A 74 6.21 9.19 -6.74
N LEU A 75 5.25 9.36 -5.82
CA LEU A 75 3.93 8.79 -5.98
C LEU A 75 3.18 9.43 -7.16
N GLU A 76 2.55 8.59 -7.96
CA GLU A 76 1.70 9.02 -9.05
C GLU A 76 0.23 8.83 -8.68
N GLU A 77 -0.64 9.49 -9.43
CA GLU A 77 -2.08 9.36 -9.23
C GLU A 77 -2.53 7.91 -9.33
N ASP A 78 -3.45 7.51 -8.47
CA ASP A 78 -4.04 6.17 -8.39
C ASP A 78 -3.10 5.07 -7.89
N GLU A 79 -1.86 5.39 -7.56
CA GLU A 79 -0.99 4.41 -6.91
C GLU A 79 -1.39 4.19 -5.45
N ILE A 80 -1.21 2.96 -4.99
CA ILE A 80 -1.44 2.61 -3.59
C ILE A 80 -0.08 2.54 -2.89
N TYR A 81 0.11 3.43 -1.92
CA TYR A 81 1.35 3.47 -1.14
C TYR A 81 1.34 2.35 -0.11
N VAL A 82 2.30 1.44 -0.20
CA VAL A 82 2.49 0.33 0.73
C VAL A 82 3.79 0.53 1.49
N LEU A 83 3.69 0.81 2.78
CA LEU A 83 4.85 1.05 3.63
C LEU A 83 5.03 -0.12 4.59
N VAL A 84 6.21 -0.73 4.55
CA VAL A 84 6.58 -1.84 5.42
C VAL A 84 7.49 -1.31 6.52
N THR A 85 7.13 -1.54 7.79
CA THR A 85 7.88 -1.07 8.94
C THR A 85 8.73 -2.16 9.59
N ARG A 86 8.66 -3.37 9.08
CA ARG A 86 9.43 -4.53 9.55
C ARG A 86 9.18 -4.87 11.02
N GLY A 87 7.94 -4.61 11.48
CA GLY A 87 7.54 -4.94 12.85
C GLY A 87 7.98 -3.94 13.91
N ASP A 88 8.46 -2.76 13.51
CA ASP A 88 8.83 -1.71 14.45
C ASP A 88 7.57 -0.94 14.88
N TYR A 89 7.25 -1.03 16.17
CA TYR A 89 6.10 -0.34 16.77
C TYR A 89 6.51 0.86 17.62
N ASN A 90 7.80 1.20 17.66
CA ASN A 90 8.31 2.26 18.53
C ASN A 90 8.18 3.66 17.94
N CYS A 91 8.01 3.76 16.64
CA CYS A 91 7.92 5.05 15.95
C CYS A 91 6.72 5.08 15.01
N ALA A 92 6.07 6.23 14.96
CA ALA A 92 5.08 6.51 13.93
C ALA A 92 5.81 6.87 12.64
N VAL A 93 5.49 6.21 11.55
CA VAL A 93 6.14 6.43 10.25
C VAL A 93 5.25 7.18 9.26
N PHE A 94 3.99 7.41 9.63
CA PHE A 94 3.01 8.02 8.75
C PHE A 94 2.03 8.87 9.59
N GLY A 95 1.69 10.03 9.09
CA GLY A 95 0.77 10.92 9.78
C GLY A 95 -0.13 11.67 8.82
N GLU A 96 -0.99 12.50 9.39
CA GLU A 96 -2.00 13.24 8.63
C GLU A 96 -1.42 14.11 7.54
N LEU A 97 -0.27 14.76 7.78
CA LEU A 97 0.35 15.63 6.78
C LEU A 97 0.76 14.89 5.52
N PHE A 98 1.13 13.62 5.63
CA PHE A 98 1.45 12.81 4.47
C PHE A 98 0.21 12.21 3.80
N ALA A 99 -0.90 12.13 4.53
CA ALA A 99 -2.15 11.57 4.03
C ALA A 99 -2.97 12.58 3.20
N THR A 100 -2.67 13.85 3.33
CA THR A 100 -3.34 14.92 2.60
C THR A 100 -2.51 15.41 1.44
#